data_daec86ec8db0ec55e61906022a469fc5
#
_entry.id   daec86ec8db0ec55e61906022a469fc5
#
_cell.length_a   1.000
_cell.length_b   1.000
_cell.length_c   1.000
_cell.angle_alpha   90.00
_cell.angle_beta   90.00
_cell.angle_gamma   90.00
#
_symmetry.space_group_name_H-M   'P 1'
#
loop_
_entity.id
_entity.type
_entity.pdbx_description
1 polymer ?
#
loop_
_entity_poly.entity_id
_entity_poly.type
_entity_poly.pdbx_seq_one_letter_code
_entity_poly.pdbx_strand_id
1 'polypeptide(L)'
;MQHFLCYLLQKIWCKVSNFHVYGRTLMTSIIDKYNNYLLLEKGFSPNTAEAYVGDVLKFFNFMEDEGLEARDVKLDDLHHFAASLYDIGLTATTMSRILSGVRSFFHYLLEDGYITDDPTELLEMPQRGEHLPTVLTVEEVDALEDAVDRSQDEALRDRAIVEVLYSCGLRVSELCSLQLTNVFLDDGFLQVMGKGRKQRLVPISPRAVTELKIWLSDRESIEPKPGEEDYVFCLLYTSPSPRD
;
A
#
# COMPACT_ATOMS: atom_id res chain seq x y z
N MET A 1 28.95 -21.14 -46.14
CA MET A 1 27.57 -20.64 -45.86
C MET A 1 27.21 -20.70 -44.37
N GLN A 2 27.58 -21.73 -43.63
CA GLN A 2 27.26 -21.84 -42.19
C GLN A 2 27.89 -20.76 -41.28
N HIS A 3 29.12 -20.32 -41.56
CA HIS A 3 29.77 -19.28 -40.75
C HIS A 3 29.14 -17.87 -40.89
N PHE A 4 28.52 -17.58 -42.03
CA PHE A 4 27.89 -16.29 -42.29
C PHE A 4 26.53 -16.17 -41.57
N LEU A 5 25.78 -17.28 -41.48
CA LEU A 5 24.53 -17.34 -40.72
C LEU A 5 24.78 -17.19 -39.20
N CYS A 6 25.81 -17.85 -38.66
CA CYS A 6 26.20 -17.77 -37.28
C CYS A 6 26.61 -16.36 -36.86
N TYR A 7 27.36 -15.66 -37.75
CA TYR A 7 27.76 -14.26 -37.51
C TYR A 7 26.60 -13.27 -37.59
N LEU A 8 25.61 -13.50 -38.47
CA LEU A 8 24.38 -12.72 -38.55
C LEU A 8 23.47 -12.93 -37.32
N LEU A 9 23.28 -14.18 -36.89
CA LEU A 9 22.51 -14.52 -35.69
C LEU A 9 23.17 -13.96 -34.43
N GLN A 10 24.49 -13.98 -34.34
CA GLN A 10 25.22 -13.41 -33.21
C GLN A 10 25.13 -11.89 -33.17
N LYS A 11 25.13 -11.20 -34.33
CA LYS A 11 24.90 -9.75 -34.41
C LYS A 11 23.46 -9.36 -34.12
N ILE A 12 22.48 -10.17 -34.53
CA ILE A 12 21.07 -9.95 -34.21
C ILE A 12 20.84 -10.19 -32.71
N TRP A 13 21.39 -11.26 -32.14
CA TRP A 13 21.29 -11.57 -30.71
C TRP A 13 21.97 -10.50 -29.82
N CYS A 14 23.12 -9.98 -30.25
CA CYS A 14 23.84 -8.90 -29.57
C CYS A 14 23.10 -7.55 -29.67
N LYS A 15 22.37 -7.28 -30.76
CA LYS A 15 21.49 -6.09 -30.88
C LYS A 15 20.25 -6.22 -30.02
N VAL A 16 19.61 -7.39 -29.96
CA VAL A 16 18.43 -7.64 -29.14
C VAL A 16 18.80 -7.60 -27.65
N SER A 17 19.92 -8.19 -27.23
CA SER A 17 20.36 -8.14 -25.83
C SER A 17 20.80 -6.73 -25.39
N ASN A 18 21.46 -5.95 -26.26
CA ASN A 18 21.78 -4.55 -25.96
C ASN A 18 20.54 -3.65 -25.93
N PHE A 19 19.53 -3.91 -26.77
CA PHE A 19 18.26 -3.18 -26.75
C PHE A 19 17.50 -3.44 -25.45
N HIS A 20 17.49 -4.68 -24.96
CA HIS A 20 16.88 -5.06 -23.69
C HIS A 20 17.56 -4.41 -22.47
N VAL A 21 18.89 -4.33 -22.45
CA VAL A 21 19.66 -3.70 -21.37
C VAL A 21 19.49 -2.18 -21.37
N TYR A 22 19.52 -1.54 -22.55
CA TYR A 22 19.30 -0.09 -22.67
C TYR A 22 17.84 0.29 -22.33
N GLY A 23 16.87 -0.50 -22.76
CA GLY A 23 15.45 -0.30 -22.42
C GLY A 23 15.22 -0.35 -20.91
N ARG A 24 15.74 -1.35 -20.21
CA ARG A 24 15.61 -1.49 -18.75
C ARG A 24 16.28 -0.34 -17.99
N THR A 25 17.47 0.10 -18.41
CA THR A 25 18.16 1.22 -17.76
C THR A 25 17.39 2.55 -17.94
N LEU A 26 16.83 2.79 -19.13
CA LEU A 26 16.03 3.97 -19.41
C LEU A 26 14.70 3.94 -18.64
N MET A 27 14.02 2.77 -18.58
CA MET A 27 12.80 2.55 -17.81
C MET A 27 13.01 2.79 -16.32
N THR A 28 14.08 2.25 -15.73
CA THR A 28 14.43 2.49 -14.33
C THR A 28 14.59 3.99 -14.05
N SER A 29 15.28 4.71 -14.91
CA SER A 29 15.47 6.17 -14.80
C SER A 29 14.14 6.96 -14.89
N ILE A 30 13.20 6.54 -15.75
CA ILE A 30 11.88 7.19 -15.88
C ILE A 30 11.02 6.91 -14.65
N ILE A 31 11.04 5.68 -14.13
CA ILE A 31 10.32 5.32 -12.90
C ILE A 31 10.84 6.11 -11.70
N ASP A 32 12.16 6.23 -11.57
CA ASP A 32 12.76 7.02 -10.48
C ASP A 32 12.36 8.50 -10.57
N LYS A 33 12.34 9.07 -11.76
CA LYS A 33 11.87 10.44 -12.00
C LYS A 33 10.38 10.58 -11.68
N TYR A 34 9.55 9.62 -12.11
CA TYR A 34 8.13 9.61 -11.79
C TYR A 34 7.88 9.51 -10.28
N ASN A 35 8.62 8.65 -9.57
CA ASN A 35 8.54 8.56 -8.12
C ASN A 35 8.89 9.91 -7.45
N ASN A 36 9.94 10.57 -7.90
CA ASN A 36 10.31 11.89 -7.40
C ASN A 36 9.23 12.94 -7.70
N TYR A 37 8.63 12.93 -8.89
CA TYR A 37 7.51 13.77 -9.25
C TYR A 37 6.31 13.58 -8.30
N LEU A 38 5.94 12.32 -8.00
CA LEU A 38 4.85 12.01 -7.06
C LEU A 38 5.15 12.55 -5.65
N LEU A 39 6.38 12.38 -5.17
CA LEU A 39 6.78 12.78 -3.83
C LEU A 39 6.95 14.30 -3.69
N LEU A 40 7.65 14.92 -4.62
CA LEU A 40 8.13 16.30 -4.50
C LEU A 40 7.16 17.31 -5.14
N GLU A 41 6.57 16.98 -6.29
CA GLU A 41 5.70 17.92 -7.01
C GLU A 41 4.23 17.72 -6.65
N LYS A 42 3.76 16.46 -6.61
CA LYS A 42 2.37 16.13 -6.22
C LYS A 42 2.18 16.05 -4.70
N GLY A 43 3.25 15.97 -3.91
CA GLY A 43 3.20 15.92 -2.45
C GLY A 43 2.54 14.64 -1.91
N PHE A 44 2.63 13.54 -2.64
CA PHE A 44 2.05 12.27 -2.21
C PHE A 44 2.83 11.68 -1.05
N SER A 45 2.14 10.88 -0.21
CA SER A 45 2.82 10.10 0.82
C SER A 45 3.69 9.01 0.20
N PRO A 46 4.79 8.58 0.85
CA PRO A 46 5.63 7.48 0.37
C PRO A 46 4.83 6.23 -0.02
N ASN A 47 3.89 5.81 0.82
CA ASN A 47 3.02 4.65 0.55
C ASN A 47 2.15 4.85 -0.70
N THR A 48 1.68 6.08 -0.94
CA THR A 48 0.91 6.39 -2.15
C THR A 48 1.79 6.35 -3.39
N ALA A 49 2.97 6.95 -3.33
CA ALA A 49 3.93 6.94 -4.44
C ALA A 49 4.36 5.51 -4.78
N GLU A 50 4.69 4.69 -3.77
CA GLU A 50 5.01 3.27 -3.93
C GLU A 50 3.89 2.48 -4.61
N ALA A 51 2.64 2.70 -4.20
CA ALA A 51 1.48 2.05 -4.82
C ALA A 51 1.33 2.42 -6.29
N TYR A 52 1.49 3.70 -6.64
CA TYR A 52 1.43 4.19 -8.02
C TYR A 52 2.59 3.65 -8.86
N VAL A 53 3.81 3.67 -8.34
CA VAL A 53 4.96 3.05 -9.00
C VAL A 53 4.74 1.56 -9.21
N GLY A 54 4.24 0.83 -8.20
CA GLY A 54 3.92 -0.59 -8.32
C GLY A 54 2.85 -0.89 -9.39
N ASP A 55 1.89 0.02 -9.60
CA ASP A 55 0.88 -0.13 -10.66
C ASP A 55 1.47 0.12 -12.05
N VAL A 56 2.34 1.13 -12.17
CA VAL A 56 3.07 1.42 -13.41
C VAL A 56 4.01 0.26 -13.79
N LEU A 57 4.68 -0.37 -12.82
CA LEU A 57 5.52 -1.54 -13.07
C LEU A 57 4.75 -2.72 -13.65
N LYS A 58 3.48 -2.93 -13.22
CA LYS A 58 2.62 -3.97 -13.84
C LYS A 58 2.33 -3.66 -15.30
N PHE A 59 2.11 -2.39 -15.63
CA PHE A 59 1.90 -1.96 -16.99
C PHE A 59 3.18 -2.08 -17.84
N PHE A 60 4.35 -1.78 -17.27
CA PHE A 60 5.63 -1.99 -17.96
C PHE A 60 5.89 -3.46 -18.29
N ASN A 61 5.58 -4.38 -17.39
CA ASN A 61 5.68 -5.81 -17.67
C ASN A 61 4.77 -6.21 -18.84
N PHE A 62 3.54 -5.73 -18.87
CA PHE A 62 2.63 -5.94 -20.00
C PHE A 62 3.21 -5.37 -21.30
N MET A 63 3.74 -4.14 -21.30
CA MET A 63 4.37 -3.56 -22.50
C MET A 63 5.58 -4.36 -22.97
N GLU A 64 6.40 -4.90 -22.05
CA GLU A 64 7.55 -5.75 -22.38
C GLU A 64 7.09 -7.04 -23.07
N ASP A 65 6.04 -7.67 -22.58
CA ASP A 65 5.45 -8.88 -23.14
C ASP A 65 4.86 -8.64 -24.56
N GLU A 66 4.23 -7.49 -24.77
CA GLU A 66 3.65 -7.09 -26.07
C GLU A 66 4.66 -6.42 -27.02
N GLY A 67 5.89 -6.15 -26.56
CA GLY A 67 6.93 -5.48 -27.36
C GLY A 67 6.62 -4.01 -27.65
N LEU A 68 5.89 -3.32 -26.78
CA LEU A 68 5.48 -1.92 -26.91
C LEU A 68 6.47 -0.98 -26.23
N GLU A 69 6.65 0.21 -26.82
CA GLU A 69 7.31 1.33 -26.17
C GLU A 69 6.26 2.32 -25.63
N ALA A 70 6.57 3.01 -24.52
CA ALA A 70 5.63 3.95 -23.89
C ALA A 70 5.14 5.08 -24.84
N ARG A 71 5.92 5.41 -25.86
CA ARG A 71 5.58 6.42 -26.89
C ARG A 71 4.56 5.94 -27.91
N ASP A 72 4.48 4.62 -28.11
CA ASP A 72 3.66 4.00 -29.14
C ASP A 72 2.35 3.46 -28.61
N VAL A 73 2.17 3.50 -27.26
CA VAL A 73 0.98 3.03 -26.58
C VAL A 73 -0.26 3.82 -27.04
N LYS A 74 -1.30 3.09 -27.42
CA LYS A 74 -2.61 3.60 -27.83
C LYS A 74 -3.70 3.18 -26.87
N LEU A 75 -4.88 3.76 -27.03
CA LEU A 75 -6.05 3.40 -26.25
C LEU A 75 -6.40 1.90 -26.31
N ASP A 76 -6.23 1.28 -27.49
CA ASP A 76 -6.48 -0.17 -27.66
C ASP A 76 -5.54 -1.03 -26.83
N ASP A 77 -4.27 -0.64 -26.68
CA ASP A 77 -3.31 -1.36 -25.84
C ASP A 77 -3.68 -1.24 -24.36
N LEU A 78 -4.20 -0.09 -23.95
CA LEU A 78 -4.73 0.11 -22.57
C LEU A 78 -5.99 -0.74 -22.32
N HIS A 79 -6.84 -0.92 -23.32
CA HIS A 79 -7.97 -1.85 -23.23
C HIS A 79 -7.51 -3.31 -23.14
N HIS A 80 -6.47 -3.71 -23.91
CA HIS A 80 -5.85 -5.03 -23.81
C HIS A 80 -5.24 -5.25 -22.41
N PHE A 81 -4.55 -4.24 -21.88
CA PHE A 81 -4.04 -4.30 -20.50
C PHE A 81 -5.17 -4.47 -19.48
N ALA A 82 -6.25 -3.69 -19.61
CA ALA A 82 -7.42 -3.82 -18.73
C ALA A 82 -8.04 -5.22 -18.83
N ALA A 83 -8.14 -5.79 -20.04
CA ALA A 83 -8.62 -7.16 -20.25
C ALA A 83 -7.71 -8.19 -19.59
N SER A 84 -6.38 -8.05 -19.71
CA SER A 84 -5.43 -8.96 -19.05
C SER A 84 -5.55 -8.94 -17.53
N LEU A 85 -5.80 -7.75 -16.93
CA LEU A 85 -6.06 -7.61 -15.49
C LEU A 85 -7.36 -8.32 -15.07
N TYR A 86 -8.38 -8.29 -15.92
CA TYR A 86 -9.64 -9.00 -15.71
C TYR A 86 -9.46 -10.52 -15.77
N ASP A 87 -8.70 -11.00 -16.77
CA ASP A 87 -8.47 -12.44 -17.00
C ASP A 87 -7.71 -13.11 -15.85
N ILE A 88 -6.83 -12.39 -15.16
CA ILE A 88 -6.17 -12.87 -13.94
C ILE A 88 -7.05 -12.76 -12.68
N GLY A 89 -8.33 -12.36 -12.82
CA GLY A 89 -9.32 -12.37 -11.75
C GLY A 89 -9.30 -11.16 -10.81
N LEU A 90 -8.75 -10.01 -11.21
CA LEU A 90 -8.76 -8.81 -10.38
C LEU A 90 -10.16 -8.19 -10.32
N THR A 91 -10.51 -7.66 -9.14
CA THR A 91 -11.78 -6.95 -8.95
C THR A 91 -11.78 -5.60 -9.69
N ALA A 92 -12.97 -5.12 -10.09
CA ALA A 92 -13.14 -3.82 -10.74
C ALA A 92 -12.53 -2.66 -9.93
N THR A 93 -12.57 -2.73 -8.59
CA THR A 93 -11.95 -1.74 -7.71
C THR A 93 -10.43 -1.75 -7.83
N THR A 94 -9.81 -2.93 -7.85
CA THR A 94 -8.36 -3.09 -8.01
C THR A 94 -7.91 -2.64 -9.39
N MET A 95 -8.64 -3.04 -10.43
CA MET A 95 -8.38 -2.62 -11.82
C MET A 95 -8.46 -1.09 -11.96
N SER A 96 -9.52 -0.46 -11.44
CA SER A 96 -9.68 1.00 -11.46
C SER A 96 -8.51 1.72 -10.76
N ARG A 97 -7.99 1.15 -9.65
CA ARG A 97 -6.82 1.71 -8.96
C ARG A 97 -5.57 1.62 -9.84
N ILE A 98 -5.30 0.44 -10.43
CA ILE A 98 -4.15 0.22 -11.32
C ILE A 98 -4.21 1.16 -12.52
N LEU A 99 -5.35 1.21 -13.21
CA LEU A 99 -5.54 2.10 -14.36
C LEU A 99 -5.40 3.59 -13.99
N SER A 100 -5.78 3.98 -12.75
CA SER A 100 -5.55 5.33 -12.25
C SER A 100 -4.05 5.62 -12.05
N GLY A 101 -3.27 4.65 -11.62
CA GLY A 101 -1.80 4.73 -11.53
C GLY A 101 -1.17 4.91 -12.91
N VAL A 102 -1.59 4.10 -13.90
CA VAL A 102 -1.15 4.20 -15.30
C VAL A 102 -1.52 5.55 -15.91
N ARG A 103 -2.75 6.05 -15.69
CA ARG A 103 -3.17 7.38 -16.14
C ARG A 103 -2.29 8.48 -15.55
N SER A 104 -2.00 8.42 -14.26
CA SER A 104 -1.11 9.39 -13.61
C SER A 104 0.29 9.38 -14.21
N PHE A 105 0.79 8.21 -14.61
CA PHE A 105 2.08 8.06 -15.26
C PHE A 105 2.10 8.67 -16.67
N PHE A 106 1.08 8.41 -17.50
CA PHE A 106 1.00 9.01 -18.83
C PHE A 106 0.84 10.53 -18.77
N HIS A 107 0.09 11.02 -17.78
CA HIS A 107 0.01 12.45 -17.53
C HIS A 107 1.37 13.06 -17.17
N TYR A 108 2.18 12.39 -16.34
CA TYR A 108 3.56 12.77 -16.06
C TYR A 108 4.41 12.77 -17.34
N LEU A 109 4.32 11.74 -18.18
CA LEU A 109 5.07 11.67 -19.45
C LEU A 109 4.71 12.82 -20.39
N LEU A 110 3.44 13.23 -20.42
CA LEU A 110 2.99 14.39 -21.20
C LEU A 110 3.53 15.69 -20.63
N GLU A 111 3.45 15.90 -19.30
CA GLU A 111 3.97 17.11 -18.62
C GLU A 111 5.50 17.26 -18.82
N ASP A 112 6.24 16.15 -18.78
CA ASP A 112 7.71 16.14 -18.93
C ASP A 112 8.17 16.07 -20.41
N GLY A 113 7.21 16.09 -21.36
CA GLY A 113 7.47 16.15 -22.81
C GLY A 113 8.02 14.85 -23.43
N TYR A 114 7.83 13.70 -22.75
CA TYR A 114 8.20 12.39 -23.30
C TYR A 114 7.24 11.92 -24.40
N ILE A 115 5.96 12.33 -24.30
CA ILE A 115 4.90 12.07 -25.27
C ILE A 115 4.21 13.37 -25.65
N THR A 116 3.52 13.40 -26.79
CA THR A 116 2.77 14.56 -27.30
C THR A 116 1.29 14.46 -27.01
N ASP A 117 0.78 13.26 -26.86
CA ASP A 117 -0.65 12.97 -26.65
C ASP A 117 -0.82 11.95 -25.52
N ASP A 118 -1.84 12.13 -24.68
CA ASP A 118 -2.13 11.21 -23.58
C ASP A 118 -3.07 10.08 -24.05
N PRO A 119 -2.61 8.83 -24.21
CA PRO A 119 -3.45 7.73 -24.65
C PRO A 119 -4.53 7.34 -23.63
N THR A 120 -4.44 7.84 -22.38
CA THR A 120 -5.39 7.50 -21.32
C THR A 120 -6.57 8.47 -21.23
N GLU A 121 -6.61 9.52 -22.04
CA GLU A 121 -7.65 10.55 -21.97
C GLU A 121 -9.06 9.96 -22.12
N LEU A 122 -9.22 9.04 -23.08
CA LEU A 122 -10.50 8.37 -23.36
C LEU A 122 -10.65 7.01 -22.67
N LEU A 123 -9.71 6.63 -21.79
CA LEU A 123 -9.78 5.35 -21.09
C LEU A 123 -10.93 5.34 -20.08
N GLU A 124 -11.91 4.49 -20.30
CA GLU A 124 -13.01 4.28 -19.36
C GLU A 124 -12.58 3.41 -18.17
N MET A 125 -12.98 3.83 -16.96
CA MET A 125 -12.69 3.05 -15.76
C MET A 125 -13.74 1.97 -15.54
N PRO A 126 -13.34 0.77 -15.08
CA PRO A 126 -14.31 -0.27 -14.71
C PRO A 126 -15.30 0.25 -13.67
N GLN A 127 -16.58 -0.06 -13.89
CA GLN A 127 -17.64 0.32 -12.96
C GLN A 127 -17.44 -0.43 -11.63
N ARG A 128 -17.37 0.33 -10.54
CA ARG A 128 -17.29 -0.23 -9.19
C ARG A 128 -18.70 -0.56 -8.73
N GLY A 129 -18.93 -1.80 -8.33
CA GLY A 129 -20.16 -2.13 -7.59
C GLY A 129 -20.18 -1.40 -6.25
N GLU A 130 -21.33 -0.91 -5.85
CA GLU A 130 -21.53 -0.42 -4.49
C GLU A 130 -21.57 -1.63 -3.54
N HIS A 131 -20.56 -1.72 -2.68
CA HIS A 131 -20.50 -2.72 -1.63
C HIS A 131 -20.51 -2.00 -0.29
N LEU A 132 -21.62 -2.12 0.42
CA LEU A 132 -21.70 -1.63 1.80
C LEU A 132 -20.85 -2.54 2.69
N PRO A 133 -19.95 -1.98 3.50
CA PRO A 133 -19.15 -2.79 4.42
C PRO A 133 -20.05 -3.50 5.43
N THR A 134 -19.75 -4.75 5.72
CA THR A 134 -20.33 -5.47 6.84
C THR A 134 -19.77 -4.86 8.12
N VAL A 135 -20.67 -4.46 9.03
CA VAL A 135 -20.32 -3.93 10.36
C VAL A 135 -20.59 -4.98 11.41
N LEU A 136 -19.72 -5.07 12.42
CA LEU A 136 -19.93 -5.95 13.56
C LEU A 136 -20.99 -5.37 14.49
N THR A 137 -21.82 -6.22 15.07
CA THR A 137 -22.72 -5.86 16.17
C THR A 137 -21.95 -5.76 17.49
N VAL A 138 -22.58 -5.20 18.52
CA VAL A 138 -21.97 -5.12 19.87
C VAL A 138 -21.69 -6.53 20.40
N GLU A 139 -22.64 -7.45 20.21
CA GLU A 139 -22.53 -8.85 20.66
C GLU A 139 -21.38 -9.59 19.93
N GLU A 140 -21.14 -9.29 18.66
CA GLU A 140 -20.01 -9.87 17.91
C GLU A 140 -18.67 -9.30 18.39
N VAL A 141 -18.61 -8.02 18.78
CA VAL A 141 -17.40 -7.44 19.38
C VAL A 141 -17.14 -8.04 20.75
N ASP A 142 -18.16 -8.17 21.60
CA ASP A 142 -18.05 -8.83 22.90
C ASP A 142 -17.57 -10.29 22.74
N ALA A 143 -18.12 -11.02 21.78
CA ALA A 143 -17.70 -12.39 21.48
C ALA A 143 -16.23 -12.47 20.98
N LEU A 144 -15.77 -11.46 20.25
CA LEU A 144 -14.39 -11.36 19.77
C LEU A 144 -13.41 -11.15 20.93
N GLU A 145 -13.78 -10.31 21.92
CA GLU A 145 -13.00 -10.10 23.13
C GLU A 145 -12.96 -11.34 24.03
N ASP A 146 -14.11 -12.04 24.15
CA ASP A 146 -14.20 -13.27 24.94
C ASP A 146 -13.43 -14.43 24.28
N ALA A 147 -13.23 -14.41 22.97
CA ALA A 147 -12.43 -15.39 22.24
C ALA A 147 -10.91 -15.23 22.44
N VAL A 148 -10.45 -14.10 23.01
CA VAL A 148 -9.03 -13.91 23.33
C VAL A 148 -8.64 -14.90 24.44
N ASP A 149 -7.71 -15.78 24.11
CA ASP A 149 -7.21 -16.80 25.06
C ASP A 149 -6.39 -16.13 26.17
N ARG A 150 -6.96 -16.04 27.35
CA ARG A 150 -6.37 -15.40 28.54
C ARG A 150 -5.13 -16.14 29.08
N SER A 151 -4.80 -17.31 28.56
CA SER A 151 -3.59 -18.04 28.93
C SER A 151 -2.34 -17.58 28.16
N GLN A 152 -2.52 -16.75 27.13
CA GLN A 152 -1.46 -16.22 26.31
C GLN A 152 -0.89 -14.93 26.92
N ASP A 153 0.41 -14.72 26.79
CA ASP A 153 1.10 -13.55 27.34
C ASP A 153 0.61 -12.23 26.69
N GLU A 154 0.11 -12.29 25.44
CA GLU A 154 -0.37 -11.13 24.71
C GLU A 154 -1.88 -10.84 24.93
N ALA A 155 -2.58 -11.63 25.74
CA ALA A 155 -4.03 -11.54 25.89
C ALA A 155 -4.51 -10.17 26.36
N LEU A 156 -3.83 -9.55 27.30
CA LEU A 156 -4.18 -8.23 27.83
C LEU A 156 -3.99 -7.14 26.76
N ARG A 157 -2.93 -7.24 25.97
CA ARG A 157 -2.67 -6.35 24.83
C ARG A 157 -3.77 -6.48 23.78
N ASP A 158 -4.10 -7.70 23.40
CA ASP A 158 -5.02 -7.98 22.30
C ASP A 158 -6.45 -7.53 22.67
N ARG A 159 -6.88 -7.71 23.92
CA ARG A 159 -8.15 -7.17 24.43
C ARG A 159 -8.17 -5.65 24.39
N ALA A 160 -7.11 -4.99 24.88
CA ALA A 160 -7.00 -3.55 24.81
C ALA A 160 -7.00 -3.03 23.36
N ILE A 161 -6.39 -3.74 22.43
CA ILE A 161 -6.43 -3.42 20.99
C ILE A 161 -7.86 -3.45 20.45
N VAL A 162 -8.60 -4.54 20.68
CA VAL A 162 -9.98 -4.69 20.19
C VAL A 162 -10.88 -3.59 20.76
N GLU A 163 -10.84 -3.38 22.07
CA GLU A 163 -11.68 -2.39 22.74
C GLU A 163 -11.34 -0.95 22.32
N VAL A 164 -10.05 -0.60 22.17
CA VAL A 164 -9.64 0.74 21.70
C VAL A 164 -10.05 0.96 20.24
N LEU A 165 -9.90 -0.06 19.37
CA LEU A 165 -10.34 0.05 17.97
C LEU A 165 -11.85 0.27 17.89
N TYR A 166 -12.62 -0.50 18.65
CA TYR A 166 -14.08 -0.39 18.66
C TYR A 166 -14.56 0.94 19.26
N SER A 167 -14.04 1.32 20.42
CA SER A 167 -14.42 2.52 21.13
C SER A 167 -14.05 3.81 20.40
N CYS A 168 -12.84 3.86 19.84
CA CYS A 168 -12.28 5.09 19.29
C CYS A 168 -12.37 5.16 17.75
N GLY A 169 -12.74 4.08 17.06
CA GLY A 169 -12.79 4.04 15.61
C GLY A 169 -11.45 4.38 14.93
N LEU A 170 -10.34 3.96 15.55
CA LEU A 170 -9.01 4.22 15.03
C LEU A 170 -8.73 3.35 13.79
N ARG A 171 -7.93 3.88 12.85
CA ARG A 171 -7.31 3.03 11.83
C ARG A 171 -6.23 2.18 12.48
N VAL A 172 -5.99 0.98 11.93
CA VAL A 172 -4.91 0.09 12.41
C VAL A 172 -3.57 0.83 12.49
N SER A 173 -3.21 1.62 11.47
CA SER A 173 -1.97 2.40 11.47
C SER A 173 -1.93 3.48 12.57
N GLU A 174 -3.07 4.08 12.92
CA GLU A 174 -3.17 5.07 14.00
C GLU A 174 -2.99 4.40 15.35
N LEU A 175 -3.58 3.21 15.54
CA LEU A 175 -3.40 2.40 16.75
C LEU A 175 -1.94 1.96 16.90
N CYS A 176 -1.33 1.38 15.86
CA CYS A 176 0.06 0.92 15.90
C CYS A 176 1.07 2.06 16.14
N SER A 177 0.74 3.27 15.70
CA SER A 177 1.59 4.45 15.91
C SER A 177 1.24 5.26 17.16
N LEU A 178 0.31 4.79 17.99
CA LEU A 178 -0.10 5.48 19.20
C LEU A 178 1.02 5.45 20.24
N GLN A 179 1.46 6.63 20.68
CA GLN A 179 2.52 6.79 21.68
C GLN A 179 1.93 6.99 23.07
N LEU A 180 2.67 6.58 24.09
CA LEU A 180 2.31 6.75 25.52
C LEU A 180 2.04 8.21 25.88
N THR A 181 2.81 9.13 25.30
CA THR A 181 2.66 10.58 25.51
C THR A 181 1.35 11.16 24.93
N ASN A 182 0.65 10.39 24.09
CA ASN A 182 -0.59 10.79 23.42
C ASN A 182 -1.85 10.15 24.05
N VAL A 183 -1.69 9.54 25.22
CA VAL A 183 -2.76 8.83 25.96
C VAL A 183 -3.14 9.63 27.22
N PHE A 184 -4.35 10.19 27.24
CA PHE A 184 -4.87 11.03 28.32
C PHE A 184 -6.08 10.36 28.95
N LEU A 185 -5.83 9.27 29.69
CA LEU A 185 -6.91 8.41 30.23
C LEU A 185 -7.75 9.09 31.30
N ASP A 186 -7.17 9.98 32.10
CA ASP A 186 -7.87 10.71 33.14
C ASP A 186 -8.77 11.81 32.57
N ASP A 187 -8.40 12.34 31.41
CA ASP A 187 -9.20 13.32 30.65
C ASP A 187 -10.17 12.64 29.67
N GLY A 188 -10.06 11.33 29.47
CA GLY A 188 -10.96 10.54 28.63
C GLY A 188 -10.76 10.71 27.12
N PHE A 189 -9.53 10.97 26.65
CA PHE A 189 -9.24 11.06 25.22
C PHE A 189 -7.84 10.54 24.84
N LEU A 190 -7.72 10.23 23.55
CA LEU A 190 -6.45 9.93 22.87
C LEU A 190 -6.15 11.01 21.83
N GLN A 191 -4.89 11.34 21.66
CA GLN A 191 -4.41 12.20 20.58
C GLN A 191 -3.81 11.33 19.47
N VAL A 192 -4.40 11.35 18.28
CA VAL A 192 -3.95 10.51 17.16
C VAL A 192 -3.52 11.32 15.96
N MET A 193 -2.51 10.81 15.26
CA MET A 193 -2.02 11.39 14.02
C MET A 193 -2.76 10.78 12.82
N GLY A 194 -3.64 11.56 12.20
CA GLY A 194 -4.41 11.13 11.04
C GLY A 194 -3.70 11.36 9.71
N LYS A 195 -4.43 11.11 8.62
CA LYS A 195 -3.95 11.34 7.26
C LYS A 195 -3.50 12.80 7.06
N GLY A 196 -2.34 12.98 6.42
CA GLY A 196 -1.76 14.31 6.17
C GLY A 196 -1.10 14.93 7.41
N ARG A 197 -0.69 14.11 8.40
CA ARG A 197 -0.05 14.56 9.64
C ARG A 197 -0.92 15.53 10.47
N LYS A 198 -2.25 15.41 10.35
CA LYS A 198 -3.18 16.21 11.15
C LYS A 198 -3.48 15.48 12.45
N GLN A 199 -3.25 16.13 13.58
CA GLN A 199 -3.61 15.62 14.89
C GLN A 199 -5.12 15.82 15.15
N ARG A 200 -5.74 14.84 15.80
CA ARG A 200 -7.10 14.94 16.31
C ARG A 200 -7.21 14.31 17.69
N LEU A 201 -8.10 14.84 18.50
CA LEU A 201 -8.48 14.23 19.76
C LEU A 201 -9.65 13.27 19.51
N VAL A 202 -9.57 12.08 20.09
CA VAL A 202 -10.59 11.03 19.98
C VAL A 202 -11.03 10.65 21.38
N PRO A 203 -12.33 10.75 21.71
CA PRO A 203 -12.83 10.32 23.01
C PRO A 203 -12.67 8.81 23.15
N ILE A 204 -12.44 8.34 24.37
CA ILE A 204 -12.31 6.92 24.72
C ILE A 204 -13.38 6.52 25.72
N SER A 205 -13.99 5.33 25.55
CA SER A 205 -15.02 4.82 26.47
C SER A 205 -14.43 4.43 27.83
N PRO A 206 -15.23 4.44 28.92
CA PRO A 206 -14.77 3.98 30.22
C PRO A 206 -14.26 2.52 30.20
N ARG A 207 -14.87 1.65 29.37
CA ARG A 207 -14.47 0.26 29.21
C ARG A 207 -13.06 0.18 28.57
N ALA A 208 -12.86 0.91 27.49
CA ALA A 208 -11.54 0.98 26.83
C ALA A 208 -10.47 1.60 27.72
N VAL A 209 -10.81 2.59 28.55
CA VAL A 209 -9.90 3.13 29.59
C VAL A 209 -9.48 2.03 30.55
N THR A 210 -10.42 1.18 30.99
CA THR A 210 -10.14 0.09 31.93
C THR A 210 -9.20 -0.95 31.33
N GLU A 211 -9.52 -1.45 30.12
CA GLU A 211 -8.68 -2.44 29.41
C GLU A 211 -7.30 -1.87 29.09
N LEU A 212 -7.24 -0.61 28.69
CA LEU A 212 -5.96 0.03 28.39
C LEU A 212 -5.10 0.26 29.65
N LYS A 213 -5.69 0.61 30.79
CA LYS A 213 -4.98 0.71 32.09
C LYS A 213 -4.42 -0.64 32.52
N ILE A 214 -5.18 -1.73 32.35
CA ILE A 214 -4.71 -3.10 32.64
C ILE A 214 -3.52 -3.44 31.75
N TRP A 215 -3.63 -3.21 30.45
CA TRP A 215 -2.53 -3.45 29.50
C TRP A 215 -1.28 -2.62 29.84
N LEU A 216 -1.44 -1.32 30.12
CA LEU A 216 -0.29 -0.45 30.43
C LEU A 216 0.44 -0.89 31.69
N SER A 217 -0.28 -1.38 32.72
CA SER A 217 0.33 -1.95 33.92
C SER A 217 1.10 -3.24 33.62
N ASP A 218 0.57 -4.11 32.78
CA ASP A 218 1.25 -5.34 32.37
C ASP A 218 2.49 -5.04 31.52
N ARG A 219 2.37 -4.07 30.58
CA ARG A 219 3.43 -3.59 29.72
C ARG A 219 4.68 -3.11 30.49
N GLU A 220 4.54 -2.58 31.70
CA GLU A 220 5.68 -2.17 32.52
C GLU A 220 6.59 -3.34 32.91
N SER A 221 6.07 -4.57 32.89
CA SER A 221 6.84 -5.79 33.17
C SER A 221 7.51 -6.39 31.93
N ILE A 222 7.20 -5.86 30.73
CA ILE A 222 7.63 -6.40 29.45
C ILE A 222 8.75 -5.52 28.86
N GLU A 223 9.81 -6.14 28.37
CA GLU A 223 10.88 -5.45 27.66
C GLU A 223 10.50 -5.27 26.18
N PRO A 224 10.22 -4.02 25.72
CA PRO A 224 9.89 -3.78 24.32
C PRO A 224 11.10 -3.98 23.41
N LYS A 225 10.87 -4.21 22.11
CA LYS A 225 11.95 -4.18 21.10
C LYS A 225 12.60 -2.80 21.07
N PRO A 226 13.94 -2.71 20.83
CA PRO A 226 14.61 -1.42 20.69
C PRO A 226 13.94 -0.51 19.65
N GLY A 227 13.58 0.71 20.06
CA GLY A 227 12.86 1.68 19.24
C GLY A 227 11.33 1.63 19.36
N GLU A 228 10.77 0.68 20.14
CA GLU A 228 9.34 0.54 20.38
C GLU A 228 8.91 0.98 21.79
N GLU A 229 9.83 1.55 22.55
CA GLU A 229 9.65 1.88 23.98
C GLU A 229 8.51 2.89 24.20
N ASP A 230 8.33 3.82 23.27
CA ASP A 230 7.36 4.90 23.36
C ASP A 230 5.94 4.51 22.87
N TYR A 231 5.80 3.37 22.18
CA TYR A 231 4.50 2.97 21.64
C TYR A 231 3.63 2.25 22.66
N VAL A 232 2.33 2.54 22.66
CA VAL A 232 1.35 1.88 23.53
C VAL A 232 1.29 0.39 23.26
N PHE A 233 1.20 0.00 21.98
CA PHE A 233 1.12 -1.38 21.51
C PHE A 233 2.44 -1.74 20.84
N CYS A 234 3.50 -1.86 21.64
CA CYS A 234 4.83 -2.19 21.16
C CYS A 234 4.89 -3.63 20.61
N LEU A 235 5.81 -3.86 19.67
CA LEU A 235 6.17 -5.20 19.25
C LEU A 235 6.95 -5.91 20.38
N LEU A 236 6.45 -7.07 20.77
CA LEU A 236 7.12 -7.93 21.74
C LEU A 236 8.14 -8.83 21.00
N TYR A 237 9.12 -9.36 21.73
CA TYR A 237 9.98 -10.44 21.25
C TYR A 237 9.15 -11.74 21.19
N THR A 238 8.29 -11.83 20.20
CA THR A 238 7.56 -13.07 19.88
C THR A 238 8.32 -13.88 18.85
N SER A 239 8.01 -15.17 18.75
CA SER A 239 8.54 -16.04 17.69
C SER A 239 8.33 -15.41 16.31
N PRO A 240 9.23 -15.63 15.33
CA PRO A 240 9.05 -15.08 13.98
C PRO A 240 7.71 -15.53 13.42
N SER A 241 7.04 -14.60 12.74
CA SER A 241 5.78 -14.89 12.05
C SER A 241 5.99 -16.02 11.04
N PRO A 242 5.04 -16.95 10.87
CA PRO A 242 5.12 -17.95 9.82
C PRO A 242 5.21 -17.37 8.39
N ARG A 243 5.12 -16.05 8.25
CA ARG A 243 5.23 -15.31 6.97
C ARG A 243 6.57 -14.60 6.80
N ASP A 244 7.43 -14.59 7.82
CA ASP A 244 8.80 -14.12 7.76
C ASP A 244 9.73 -15.29 7.41
#